data_392348c54943bb78d0b87e61ea4c8140
#
_entry.id   392348c54943bb78d0b87e61ea4c8140
#
_cell.length_a   1.000
_cell.length_b   1.000
_cell.length_c   1.000
_cell.angle_alpha   90.00
_cell.angle_beta   90.00
_cell.angle_gamma   90.00
#
_symmetry.space_group_name_H-M   'P 1'
#
loop_
_entity.id
_entity.type
_entity.pdbx_description
1 polymer ?
#
loop_
_entity_poly.entity_id
_entity_poly.type
_entity_poly.pdbx_seq_one_letter_code
_entity_poly.pdbx_strand_id
1 'polypeptide(L)'
;MASSVNWYFQSVDEQLGTTSVYDYIKEIGYGNKNMSGDFSTYWMESSLKISPIEQVELLTKLQNNSFGFAPENINAVKDAICLSSSDAGTFYGKTGTGRVDGQDVNGWFIGYIETADNTYFFATNIGADSDATGGNATEITMSILSDMNIWK
;
A
#
# COMPACT_ATOMS: atom_id res chain seq x y z
N MET A 1 -8.00 -7.21 5.28
CA MET A 1 -6.93 -6.54 4.51
C MET A 1 -6.03 -7.54 3.81
N ALA A 2 -5.54 -8.58 4.47
CA ALA A 2 -4.65 -9.59 3.89
C ALA A 2 -5.17 -10.21 2.57
N SER A 3 -6.46 -10.49 2.45
CA SER A 3 -7.07 -11.12 1.27
C SER A 3 -7.40 -10.15 0.12
N SER A 4 -7.11 -8.86 0.24
CA SER A 4 -7.36 -7.83 -0.80
C SER A 4 -8.79 -7.87 -1.39
N VAL A 5 -9.80 -7.98 -0.53
CA VAL A 5 -11.20 -8.15 -0.95
C VAL A 5 -11.82 -6.80 -1.26
N ASN A 6 -11.98 -6.46 -2.54
CA ASN A 6 -12.45 -5.14 -2.99
C ASN A 6 -13.82 -4.76 -2.43
N TRP A 7 -14.81 -5.69 -2.41
CA TRP A 7 -16.14 -5.39 -1.89
C TRP A 7 -16.13 -4.93 -0.41
N TYR A 8 -15.16 -5.39 0.38
CA TYR A 8 -15.03 -4.95 1.78
C TYR A 8 -14.67 -3.45 1.85
N PHE A 9 -13.69 -3.02 1.06
CA PHE A 9 -13.28 -1.60 1.03
C PHE A 9 -14.36 -0.71 0.41
N GLN A 10 -15.03 -1.20 -0.64
CA GLN A 10 -16.22 -0.53 -1.21
C GLN A 10 -17.30 -0.30 -0.13
N SER A 11 -17.61 -1.33 0.66
CA SER A 11 -18.59 -1.21 1.76
C SER A 11 -18.14 -0.24 2.87
N VAL A 12 -16.83 -0.18 3.16
CA VAL A 12 -16.28 0.81 4.10
C VAL A 12 -16.46 2.23 3.56
N ASP A 13 -16.10 2.46 2.30
CA ASP A 13 -16.24 3.77 1.65
C ASP A 13 -17.71 4.22 1.57
N GLU A 14 -18.63 3.30 1.25
CA GLU A 14 -20.07 3.57 1.25
C GLU A 14 -20.58 3.99 2.64
N GLN A 15 -20.10 3.33 3.71
CA GLN A 15 -20.47 3.68 5.08
C GLN A 15 -19.89 5.04 5.52
N LEU A 16 -18.68 5.36 5.12
CA LEU A 16 -18.04 6.65 5.42
C LEU A 16 -18.64 7.80 4.60
N GLY A 17 -19.09 7.51 3.40
CA GLY A 17 -19.60 8.45 2.44
C GLY A 17 -18.50 9.22 1.68
N THR A 18 -18.82 9.58 0.44
CA THR A 18 -17.88 10.18 -0.53
C THR A 18 -17.16 11.42 0.02
N THR A 19 -17.87 12.29 0.72
CA THR A 19 -17.29 13.53 1.26
C THR A 19 -16.21 13.23 2.29
N SER A 20 -16.49 12.32 3.24
CA SER A 20 -15.53 11.94 4.30
C SER A 20 -14.28 11.31 3.72
N VAL A 21 -14.44 10.36 2.78
CA VAL A 21 -13.30 9.71 2.12
C VAL A 21 -12.46 10.73 1.36
N TYR A 22 -13.09 11.63 0.62
CA TYR A 22 -12.40 12.69 -0.13
C TYR A 22 -11.64 13.66 0.77
N ASP A 23 -12.24 14.07 1.88
CA ASP A 23 -11.58 14.94 2.84
C ASP A 23 -10.37 14.27 3.48
N TYR A 24 -10.45 12.99 3.84
CA TYR A 24 -9.30 12.22 4.34
C TYR A 24 -8.19 12.06 3.29
N ILE A 25 -8.51 11.73 2.04
CA ILE A 25 -7.53 11.64 0.94
C ILE A 25 -6.76 12.97 0.77
N LYS A 26 -7.46 14.10 0.92
CA LYS A 26 -6.83 15.44 0.88
C LYS A 26 -5.99 15.72 2.12
N GLU A 27 -6.51 15.41 3.30
CA GLU A 27 -5.87 15.67 4.59
C GLU A 27 -4.54 14.92 4.71
N ILE A 28 -4.52 13.63 4.38
CA ILE A 28 -3.29 12.82 4.41
C ILE A 28 -2.35 13.13 3.23
N GLY A 29 -2.82 13.88 2.23
CA GLY A 29 -2.03 14.26 1.06
C GLY A 29 -1.79 13.09 0.09
N TYR A 30 -2.74 12.17 -0.08
CA TYR A 30 -2.59 10.97 -0.90
C TYR A 30 -2.48 11.31 -2.40
N GLY A 31 -1.30 11.13 -2.97
CA GLY A 31 -1.03 11.25 -4.40
C GLY A 31 -1.66 12.49 -5.06
N ASN A 32 -2.27 12.29 -6.22
CA ASN A 32 -2.93 13.36 -6.98
C ASN A 32 -4.28 13.84 -6.39
N LYS A 33 -4.81 13.18 -5.35
CA LYS A 33 -6.09 13.51 -4.67
C LYS A 33 -7.29 13.53 -5.61
N ASN A 34 -7.18 12.89 -6.77
CA ASN A 34 -8.23 12.91 -7.80
C ASN A 34 -9.17 11.71 -7.66
N MET A 35 -10.37 11.96 -7.15
CA MET A 35 -11.43 10.98 -7.00
C MET A 35 -12.59 11.22 -8.00
N SER A 36 -12.30 11.75 -9.19
CA SER A 36 -13.30 12.03 -10.23
C SER A 36 -13.84 10.77 -10.93
N GLY A 37 -13.21 9.62 -10.73
CA GLY A 37 -13.71 8.33 -11.20
C GLY A 37 -14.91 7.83 -10.41
N ASP A 38 -15.39 6.63 -10.73
CA ASP A 38 -16.45 5.97 -9.98
C ASP A 38 -16.02 5.78 -8.51
N PHE A 39 -16.87 6.19 -7.57
CA PHE A 39 -16.58 6.16 -6.13
C PHE A 39 -16.27 4.75 -5.61
N SER A 40 -16.82 3.72 -6.25
CA SER A 40 -16.58 2.34 -5.87
C SER A 40 -15.26 1.77 -6.41
N THR A 41 -14.59 2.47 -7.35
CA THR A 41 -13.42 1.94 -8.09
C THR A 41 -12.31 2.98 -8.35
N TYR A 42 -12.39 4.17 -7.73
CA TYR A 42 -11.44 5.28 -7.98
C TYR A 42 -9.96 4.91 -7.79
N TRP A 43 -9.67 3.87 -7.00
CA TRP A 43 -8.31 3.34 -6.75
C TRP A 43 -7.90 2.20 -7.71
N MET A 44 -8.82 1.66 -8.54
CA MET A 44 -8.60 0.50 -9.40
C MET A 44 -8.27 0.95 -10.83
N GLU A 45 -7.00 1.26 -11.11
CA GLU A 45 -6.52 1.80 -12.41
C GLU A 45 -7.38 2.97 -12.96
N SER A 46 -7.86 3.82 -12.07
CA SER A 46 -8.76 4.92 -12.36
C SER A 46 -8.11 6.29 -12.08
N SER A 47 -8.86 7.22 -11.48
CA SER A 47 -8.45 8.62 -11.33
C SER A 47 -7.44 8.88 -10.22
N LEU A 48 -7.49 8.11 -9.12
CA LEU A 48 -6.56 8.28 -7.99
C LEU A 48 -5.22 7.61 -8.30
N LYS A 49 -4.16 8.41 -8.30
CA LYS A 49 -2.79 7.96 -8.60
C LYS A 49 -1.83 8.43 -7.51
N ILE A 50 -0.82 7.63 -7.26
CA ILE A 50 0.29 7.94 -6.34
C ILE A 50 1.59 7.42 -6.93
N SER A 51 2.70 8.14 -6.71
CA SER A 51 4.03 7.68 -7.11
C SER A 51 4.65 6.80 -6.00
N PRO A 52 5.66 5.96 -6.33
CA PRO A 52 6.40 5.18 -5.33
C PRO A 52 7.03 6.05 -4.24
N ILE A 53 7.54 7.23 -4.58
CA ILE A 53 8.15 8.16 -3.62
C ILE A 53 7.09 8.66 -2.62
N GLU A 54 5.96 9.16 -3.12
CA GLU A 54 4.84 9.61 -2.27
C GLU A 54 4.31 8.47 -1.40
N GLN A 55 4.29 7.24 -1.91
CA GLN A 55 3.85 6.07 -1.16
C GLN A 55 4.79 5.76 0.02
N VAL A 56 6.12 5.86 -0.18
CA VAL A 56 7.11 5.71 0.90
C VAL A 56 6.95 6.82 1.95
N GLU A 57 6.75 8.07 1.51
CA GLU A 57 6.51 9.20 2.44
C GLU A 57 5.22 8.98 3.26
N LEU A 58 4.15 8.49 2.63
CA LEU A 58 2.89 8.19 3.29
C LEU A 58 3.05 7.07 4.33
N LEU A 59 3.74 5.97 3.96
CA LEU A 59 4.02 4.87 4.88
C LEU A 59 4.86 5.32 6.08
N THR A 60 5.85 6.18 5.85
CA THR A 60 6.68 6.75 6.91
C THR A 60 5.84 7.58 7.89
N LYS A 61 4.94 8.42 7.37
CA LYS A 61 4.01 9.21 8.19
C LYS A 61 3.03 8.32 8.97
N LEU A 62 2.53 7.25 8.34
CA LEU A 62 1.62 6.30 8.97
C LEU A 62 2.32 5.56 10.13
N GLN A 63 3.52 5.02 9.88
CA GLN A 63 4.30 4.27 10.87
C GLN A 63 4.65 5.14 12.09
N ASN A 64 5.01 6.42 11.87
CA ASN A 64 5.30 7.40 12.92
C ASN A 64 4.04 8.04 13.53
N ASN A 65 2.85 7.64 13.09
CA ASN A 65 1.57 8.23 13.45
C ASN A 65 1.52 9.77 13.31
N SER A 66 2.15 10.30 12.26
CA SER A 66 2.17 11.75 12.00
C SER A 66 0.78 12.31 11.64
N PHE A 67 -0.18 11.44 11.35
CA PHE A 67 -1.58 11.81 11.10
C PHE A 67 -2.42 11.93 12.38
N GLY A 68 -1.88 11.50 13.55
CA GLY A 68 -2.60 11.54 14.83
C GLY A 68 -3.77 10.54 14.92
N PHE A 69 -3.68 9.42 14.20
CA PHE A 69 -4.70 8.36 14.30
C PHE A 69 -4.65 7.67 15.69
N ALA A 70 -5.77 7.12 16.11
CA ALA A 70 -5.82 6.33 17.33
C ALA A 70 -4.82 5.17 17.27
N PRO A 71 -3.97 4.95 18.31
CA PRO A 71 -2.94 3.92 18.29
C PRO A 71 -3.46 2.52 17.99
N GLU A 72 -4.66 2.18 18.46
CA GLU A 72 -5.32 0.92 18.19
C GLU A 72 -5.61 0.70 16.70
N ASN A 73 -5.93 1.76 15.95
CA ASN A 73 -6.15 1.68 14.51
C ASN A 73 -4.83 1.47 13.76
N ILE A 74 -3.77 2.15 14.17
CA ILE A 74 -2.42 1.93 13.62
C ILE A 74 -1.98 0.49 13.85
N ASN A 75 -2.13 -0.03 15.07
CA ASN A 75 -1.78 -1.41 15.41
C ASN A 75 -2.61 -2.42 14.59
N ALA A 76 -3.92 -2.19 14.44
CA ALA A 76 -4.77 -3.06 13.62
C ALA A 76 -4.33 -3.09 12.14
N VAL A 77 -3.88 -1.96 11.59
CA VAL A 77 -3.30 -1.92 10.22
C VAL A 77 -1.97 -2.67 10.18
N LYS A 78 -1.07 -2.45 11.13
CA LYS A 78 0.22 -3.17 11.22
C LYS A 78 0.00 -4.67 11.29
N ASP A 79 -0.86 -5.14 12.17
CA ASP A 79 -1.21 -6.56 12.31
C ASP A 79 -1.77 -7.14 10.99
N ALA A 80 -2.60 -6.38 10.29
CA ALA A 80 -3.23 -6.82 9.05
C ALA A 80 -2.27 -6.90 7.85
N ILE A 81 -1.13 -6.22 7.89
CA ILE A 81 -0.09 -6.22 6.84
C ILE A 81 1.21 -6.88 7.29
N CYS A 82 1.27 -7.45 8.49
CA CYS A 82 2.41 -8.23 8.96
C CYS A 82 2.55 -9.51 8.12
N LEU A 83 3.70 -9.69 7.49
CA LEU A 83 4.02 -10.84 6.63
C LEU A 83 4.84 -11.87 7.37
N SER A 84 5.84 -11.44 8.15
CA SER A 84 6.67 -12.32 8.99
C SER A 84 7.32 -11.54 10.13
N SER A 85 7.67 -12.27 11.20
CA SER A 85 8.41 -11.74 12.34
C SER A 85 9.45 -12.75 12.79
N SER A 86 10.66 -12.29 13.10
CA SER A 86 11.80 -13.09 13.56
C SER A 86 12.70 -12.25 14.48
N ASP A 87 13.78 -12.84 14.99
CA ASP A 87 14.80 -12.12 15.76
C ASP A 87 15.50 -11.03 14.93
N ALA A 88 15.47 -11.12 13.60
CA ALA A 88 16.03 -10.12 12.69
C ALA A 88 15.13 -8.88 12.55
N GLY A 89 13.85 -9.00 12.89
CA GLY A 89 12.88 -7.92 12.78
C GLY A 89 11.49 -8.38 12.32
N THR A 90 10.65 -7.43 11.97
CA THR A 90 9.29 -7.68 11.47
C THR A 90 9.11 -7.06 10.09
N PHE A 91 8.60 -7.86 9.16
CA PHE A 91 8.35 -7.48 7.78
C PHE A 91 6.86 -7.23 7.55
N TYR A 92 6.54 -6.04 7.10
CA TYR A 92 5.19 -5.58 6.79
C TYR A 92 5.07 -5.27 5.31
N GLY A 93 3.98 -5.66 4.68
CA GLY A 93 3.79 -5.36 3.28
C GLY A 93 2.39 -5.65 2.75
N LYS A 94 2.08 -5.01 1.63
CA LYS A 94 0.83 -5.20 0.91
C LYS A 94 1.05 -5.13 -0.59
N THR A 95 0.52 -6.12 -1.30
CA THR A 95 0.51 -6.17 -2.76
C THR A 95 -0.72 -5.47 -3.33
N GLY A 96 -0.58 -4.95 -4.55
CA GLY A 96 -1.67 -4.50 -5.41
C GLY A 96 -1.45 -5.00 -6.83
N THR A 97 -2.53 -5.29 -7.55
CA THR A 97 -2.49 -5.60 -8.98
C THR A 97 -3.59 -4.82 -9.69
N GLY A 98 -3.19 -3.92 -10.57
CA GLY A 98 -4.07 -3.16 -11.44
C GLY A 98 -4.34 -3.93 -12.73
N ARG A 99 -5.62 -3.95 -13.15
CA ARG A 99 -6.06 -4.72 -14.32
C ARG A 99 -6.81 -3.84 -15.29
N VAL A 100 -6.43 -3.92 -16.57
CA VAL A 100 -7.12 -3.25 -17.69
C VAL A 100 -7.40 -4.29 -18.76
N ASP A 101 -8.63 -4.34 -19.27
CA ASP A 101 -9.09 -5.28 -20.30
C ASP A 101 -8.71 -6.76 -20.01
N GLY A 102 -8.74 -7.13 -18.73
CA GLY A 102 -8.43 -8.49 -18.29
C GLY A 102 -6.94 -8.81 -18.16
N GLN A 103 -6.05 -7.87 -18.49
CA GLN A 103 -4.59 -8.00 -18.35
C GLN A 103 -4.10 -7.35 -17.05
N ASP A 104 -3.15 -7.98 -16.38
CA ASP A 104 -2.48 -7.43 -15.21
C ASP A 104 -1.37 -6.48 -15.67
N VAL A 105 -1.63 -5.16 -15.59
CA VAL A 105 -0.78 -4.12 -16.21
C VAL A 105 0.02 -3.29 -15.21
N ASN A 106 -0.30 -3.39 -13.91
CA ASN A 106 0.30 -2.53 -12.89
C ASN A 106 0.42 -3.29 -11.56
N GLY A 107 1.64 -3.72 -11.24
CA GLY A 107 1.96 -4.45 -10.03
C GLY A 107 2.57 -3.53 -8.96
N TRP A 108 2.09 -3.64 -7.73
CA TRP A 108 2.61 -2.93 -6.58
C TRP A 108 2.97 -3.87 -5.44
N PHE A 109 4.09 -3.58 -4.78
CA PHE A 109 4.39 -4.10 -3.45
C PHE A 109 4.97 -2.97 -2.61
N ILE A 110 4.28 -2.63 -1.52
CA ILE A 110 4.67 -1.55 -0.61
C ILE A 110 4.79 -2.09 0.80
N GLY A 111 5.65 -1.48 1.60
CA GLY A 111 5.80 -1.90 2.99
C GLY A 111 7.02 -1.33 3.67
N TYR A 112 7.38 -1.95 4.78
CA TYR A 112 8.57 -1.62 5.55
C TYR A 112 9.05 -2.82 6.38
N ILE A 113 10.31 -2.76 6.80
CA ILE A 113 10.95 -3.72 7.69
C ILE A 113 11.41 -2.97 8.93
N GLU A 114 10.91 -3.37 10.09
CA GLU A 114 11.38 -2.88 11.38
C GLU A 114 12.47 -3.84 11.90
N THR A 115 13.69 -3.36 12.04
CA THR A 115 14.81 -4.05 12.71
C THR A 115 15.10 -3.41 14.06
N ALA A 116 16.01 -3.96 14.84
CA ALA A 116 16.41 -3.40 16.13
C ALA A 116 16.97 -1.97 16.01
N ASP A 117 17.62 -1.66 14.89
CA ASP A 117 18.39 -0.42 14.72
C ASP A 117 17.76 0.55 13.70
N ASN A 118 16.87 0.08 12.81
CA ASN A 118 16.35 0.91 11.73
C ASN A 118 15.00 0.42 11.21
N THR A 119 14.28 1.30 10.49
CA THR A 119 13.11 0.95 9.69
C THR A 119 13.38 1.27 8.23
N TYR A 120 13.27 0.26 7.37
CA TYR A 120 13.49 0.37 5.92
C TYR A 120 12.15 0.37 5.21
N PHE A 121 11.83 1.48 4.54
CA PHE A 121 10.59 1.61 3.75
C PHE A 121 10.86 1.30 2.29
N PHE A 122 9.90 0.69 1.61
CA PHE A 122 9.97 0.39 0.19
C PHE A 122 8.63 0.56 -0.52
N ALA A 123 8.69 0.88 -1.80
CA ALA A 123 7.57 0.85 -2.72
C ALA A 123 8.08 0.42 -4.10
N THR A 124 7.74 -0.78 -4.52
CA THR A 124 8.04 -1.30 -5.85
C THR A 124 6.79 -1.21 -6.71
N ASN A 125 6.93 -0.54 -7.83
CA ASN A 125 5.88 -0.45 -8.85
C ASN A 125 6.43 -0.92 -10.20
N ILE A 126 5.72 -1.84 -10.84
CA ILE A 126 6.04 -2.36 -12.17
C ILE A 126 4.85 -2.17 -13.10
N GLY A 127 5.15 -1.88 -14.37
CA GLY A 127 4.13 -1.73 -15.42
C GLY A 127 4.54 -2.51 -16.66
N ALA A 128 3.55 -3.17 -17.30
CA ALA A 128 3.71 -3.88 -18.57
C ALA A 128 2.35 -4.01 -19.27
N ASP A 129 2.35 -4.53 -20.50
CA ASP A 129 1.11 -4.83 -21.23
C ASP A 129 0.35 -6.04 -20.64
N SER A 130 1.06 -6.93 -19.94
CA SER A 130 0.51 -8.07 -19.21
C SER A 130 1.48 -8.53 -18.10
N ASP A 131 1.02 -9.37 -17.19
CA ASP A 131 1.81 -10.02 -16.13
C ASP A 131 2.50 -9.08 -15.14
N ALA A 132 2.16 -7.80 -15.11
CA ALA A 132 2.60 -6.87 -14.09
C ALA A 132 1.79 -7.05 -12.80
N THR A 133 2.09 -8.11 -12.05
CA THR A 133 1.36 -8.46 -10.83
C THR A 133 2.04 -7.97 -9.57
N GLY A 134 1.27 -7.85 -8.46
CA GLY A 134 1.85 -7.59 -7.14
C GLY A 134 2.78 -8.71 -6.68
N GLY A 135 2.58 -9.96 -7.15
CA GLY A 135 3.49 -11.08 -6.92
C GLY A 135 4.88 -10.81 -7.53
N ASN A 136 4.92 -10.43 -8.80
CA ASN A 136 6.18 -10.09 -9.49
C ASN A 136 6.88 -8.89 -8.84
N ALA A 137 6.12 -7.87 -8.41
CA ALA A 137 6.67 -6.75 -7.64
C ALA A 137 7.27 -7.21 -6.30
N THR A 138 6.66 -8.20 -5.63
CA THR A 138 7.19 -8.80 -4.40
C THR A 138 8.52 -9.51 -4.66
N GLU A 139 8.62 -10.35 -5.69
CA GLU A 139 9.84 -11.07 -6.04
C GLU A 139 11.01 -10.11 -6.31
N ILE A 140 10.77 -9.04 -7.06
CA ILE A 140 11.76 -7.99 -7.33
C ILE A 140 12.19 -7.33 -6.02
N THR A 141 11.24 -6.95 -5.16
CA THR A 141 11.54 -6.32 -3.88
C THR A 141 12.39 -7.23 -3.00
N MET A 142 12.03 -8.52 -2.89
CA MET A 142 12.76 -9.49 -2.07
C MET A 142 14.19 -9.69 -2.57
N SER A 143 14.40 -9.72 -3.89
CA SER A 143 15.73 -9.78 -4.48
C SER A 143 16.58 -8.56 -4.08
N ILE A 144 16.04 -7.36 -4.22
CA ILE A 144 16.74 -6.11 -3.87
C ILE A 144 17.07 -6.08 -2.37
N LEU A 145 16.10 -6.40 -1.49
CA LEU A 145 16.31 -6.40 -0.04
C LEU A 145 17.37 -7.43 0.39
N SER A 146 17.42 -8.59 -0.29
CA SER A 146 18.43 -9.61 -0.07
C SER A 146 19.81 -9.14 -0.52
N ASP A 147 19.94 -8.54 -1.71
CA ASP A 147 21.20 -8.00 -2.24
C ASP A 147 21.75 -6.88 -1.35
N MET A 148 20.86 -6.07 -0.76
CA MET A 148 21.20 -5.03 0.21
C MET A 148 21.50 -5.58 1.62
N ASN A 149 21.35 -6.88 1.88
CA ASN A 149 21.43 -7.52 3.20
C ASN A 149 20.49 -6.93 4.26
N ILE A 150 19.33 -6.41 3.84
CA ILE A 150 18.30 -5.87 4.73
C ILE A 150 17.39 -6.99 5.23
N TRP A 151 17.00 -7.91 4.34
CA TRP A 151 16.13 -9.04 4.64
C TRP A 151 16.51 -10.30 3.84
N LYS A 152 16.39 -11.49 4.49
CA LYS A 152 16.75 -12.78 3.86
C LYS A 152 15.67 -13.82 4.09
#